data_f6ae8e791a6749eb21fb980e74c0af9f
#
_entry.id   f6ae8e791a6749eb21fb980e74c0af9f
#
_cell.length_a   1.000
_cell.length_b   1.000
_cell.length_c   1.000
_cell.angle_alpha   90.00
_cell.angle_beta   90.00
_cell.angle_gamma   90.00
#
_symmetry.space_group_name_H-M   'P 1'
#
loop_
_entity.id
_entity.type
_entity.pdbx_description
1 polymer ?
#
loop_
_entity_poly.entity_id
_entity_poly.type
_entity_poly.pdbx_seq_one_letter_code
_entity_poly.pdbx_strand_id
1 'polypeptide(L)'
;MPAPLWSPSAERIAASRMEAFRRFVNQRHALGLVDYPALHAWSVQRREAFWQAIVDFFEVRFQQPPRAVLEEGAQMPSARWFPGATLNFAEHLLRRRDDAPALIAVSEDGRREVLSHAEL
;
A
#
# COMPACT_ATOMS: atom_id res chain seq x y z
N MET A 1 22.51 19.72 -10.35
CA MET A 1 21.08 19.73 -10.05
C MET A 1 20.80 20.79 -9.01
N PRO A 2 19.69 21.54 -9.07
CA PRO A 2 19.35 22.48 -8.00
C PRO A 2 19.13 21.71 -6.69
N ALA A 3 19.44 22.36 -5.56
CA ALA A 3 19.21 21.79 -4.25
C ALA A 3 17.71 21.53 -4.02
N PRO A 4 17.32 20.44 -3.36
CA PRO A 4 15.91 20.19 -3.05
C PRO A 4 15.38 21.29 -2.13
N LEU A 5 14.16 21.75 -2.38
CA LEU A 5 13.51 22.76 -1.56
C LEU A 5 13.16 22.22 -0.15
N TRP A 6 13.02 20.93 0.00
CA TRP A 6 12.72 20.26 1.26
C TRP A 6 13.19 18.79 1.20
N SER A 7 13.59 18.24 2.34
CA SER A 7 13.89 16.82 2.54
C SER A 7 13.31 16.34 3.88
N PRO A 8 12.76 15.13 3.95
CA PRO A 8 12.29 14.58 5.22
C PRO A 8 13.46 14.31 6.17
N SER A 9 13.22 14.45 7.48
CA SER A 9 14.20 14.04 8.49
C SER A 9 14.39 12.51 8.49
N ALA A 10 15.54 12.05 8.99
CA ALA A 10 15.84 10.63 9.13
C ALA A 10 14.78 9.90 9.99
N GLU A 11 14.30 10.55 11.05
CA GLU A 11 13.24 10.03 11.92
C GLU A 11 11.93 9.85 11.14
N ARG A 12 11.53 10.86 10.35
CA ARG A 12 10.31 10.79 9.52
C ARG A 12 10.42 9.68 8.46
N ILE A 13 11.59 9.50 7.86
CA ILE A 13 11.83 8.38 6.93
C ILE A 13 11.66 7.06 7.68
N ALA A 14 12.33 6.88 8.82
CA ALA A 14 12.30 5.65 9.61
C ALA A 14 10.90 5.25 10.08
N ALA A 15 10.03 6.25 10.36
CA ALA A 15 8.63 6.06 10.76
C ALA A 15 7.66 5.89 9.59
N SER A 16 8.12 6.00 8.33
CA SER A 16 7.25 5.95 7.17
C SER A 16 6.76 4.53 6.85
N ARG A 17 5.56 4.43 6.27
CA ARG A 17 5.03 3.15 5.76
C ARG A 17 5.90 2.56 4.65
N MET A 18 6.56 3.40 3.86
CA MET A 18 7.50 2.97 2.82
C MET A 18 8.70 2.25 3.43
N GLU A 19 9.27 2.78 4.51
CA GLU A 19 10.38 2.14 5.21
C GLU A 19 9.94 0.84 5.90
N ALA A 20 8.75 0.82 6.49
CA ALA A 20 8.17 -0.40 7.03
C ALA A 20 8.00 -1.48 5.95
N PHE A 21 7.51 -1.11 4.77
CA PHE A 21 7.38 -2.02 3.62
C PHE A 21 8.74 -2.52 3.12
N ARG A 22 9.75 -1.64 3.01
CA ARG A 22 11.11 -2.05 2.61
C ARG A 22 11.70 -3.09 3.57
N ARG A 23 11.53 -2.91 4.89
CA ARG A 23 11.96 -3.88 5.90
C ARG A 23 11.22 -5.21 5.77
N PHE A 24 9.90 -5.15 5.58
CA PHE A 24 9.07 -6.34 5.34
C PHE A 24 9.54 -7.14 4.12
N VAL A 25 9.79 -6.47 2.99
CA VAL A 25 10.29 -7.10 1.76
C VAL A 25 11.67 -7.72 1.98
N ASN A 26 12.59 -7.00 2.63
CA ASN A 26 13.91 -7.53 2.96
C ASN A 26 13.83 -8.81 3.77
N GLN A 27 13.00 -8.83 4.80
CA GLN A 27 12.82 -10.00 5.65
C GLN A 27 12.19 -11.18 4.88
N ARG A 28 11.13 -10.91 4.12
CA ARG A 28 10.37 -11.96 3.42
C ARG A 28 11.14 -12.61 2.29
N HIS A 29 11.98 -11.86 1.59
CA HIS A 29 12.71 -12.33 0.41
C HIS A 29 14.22 -12.47 0.64
N ALA A 30 14.70 -12.34 1.89
CA ALA A 30 16.12 -12.37 2.27
C ALA A 30 16.98 -11.40 1.42
N LEU A 31 16.49 -10.15 1.27
CA LEU A 31 17.13 -9.11 0.46
C LEU A 31 17.86 -8.08 1.33
N GLY A 32 18.80 -7.35 0.72
CA GLY A 32 19.55 -6.25 1.33
C GLY A 32 19.23 -4.90 0.69
N LEU A 33 17.95 -4.58 0.44
CA LEU A 33 17.56 -3.29 -0.13
C LEU A 33 17.82 -2.18 0.90
N VAL A 34 18.72 -1.26 0.58
CA VAL A 34 19.21 -0.25 1.53
C VAL A 34 18.38 1.04 1.54
N ASP A 35 17.73 1.36 0.43
CA ASP A 35 17.01 2.62 0.23
C ASP A 35 15.81 2.47 -0.72
N TYR A 36 15.11 3.59 -0.99
CA TYR A 36 13.99 3.64 -1.93
C TYR A 36 14.40 3.34 -3.39
N PRO A 37 15.50 3.87 -3.95
CA PRO A 37 15.96 3.49 -5.28
C PRO A 37 16.17 1.98 -5.44
N ALA A 38 16.75 1.30 -4.46
CA ALA A 38 16.91 -0.15 -4.47
C ALA A 38 15.57 -0.88 -4.44
N LEU A 39 14.62 -0.45 -3.58
CA LEU A 39 13.27 -0.98 -3.54
C LEU A 39 12.53 -0.78 -4.86
N HIS A 40 12.64 0.41 -5.47
CA HIS A 40 12.05 0.71 -6.77
C HIS A 40 12.62 -0.20 -7.87
N ALA A 41 13.95 -0.32 -7.95
CA ALA A 41 14.58 -1.21 -8.93
C ALA A 41 14.09 -2.65 -8.79
N TRP A 42 14.01 -3.16 -7.56
CA TRP A 42 13.47 -4.49 -7.29
C TRP A 42 12.00 -4.60 -7.71
N SER A 43 11.16 -3.61 -7.45
CA SER A 43 9.75 -3.63 -7.82
C SER A 43 9.51 -3.72 -9.32
N VAL A 44 10.37 -3.09 -10.12
CA VAL A 44 10.32 -3.13 -11.59
C VAL A 44 10.82 -4.48 -12.13
N GLN A 45 11.91 -5.00 -11.56
CA GLN A 45 12.54 -6.25 -12.01
C GLN A 45 11.76 -7.50 -11.57
N ARG A 46 11.14 -7.45 -10.39
CA ARG A 46 10.43 -8.57 -9.77
C ARG A 46 8.96 -8.23 -9.50
N ARG A 47 8.27 -7.82 -10.56
CA ARG A 47 6.89 -7.30 -10.50
C ARG A 47 5.91 -8.20 -9.75
N GLU A 48 5.91 -9.49 -10.03
CA GLU A 48 5.05 -10.45 -9.35
C GLU A 48 5.34 -10.51 -7.84
N ALA A 49 6.62 -10.64 -7.47
CA ALA A 49 7.02 -10.67 -6.06
C ALA A 49 6.68 -9.35 -5.33
N PHE A 50 6.84 -8.21 -6.00
CA PHE A 50 6.46 -6.91 -5.47
C PHE A 50 4.96 -6.81 -5.20
N TRP A 51 4.12 -7.17 -6.16
CA TRP A 51 2.67 -7.06 -5.99
C TRP A 51 2.11 -8.09 -5.01
N GLN A 52 2.71 -9.30 -4.94
CA GLN A 52 2.40 -10.25 -3.88
C GLN A 52 2.78 -9.70 -2.51
N ALA A 53 3.95 -9.05 -2.39
CA ALA A 53 4.37 -8.41 -1.14
C ALA A 53 3.44 -7.26 -0.73
N ILE A 54 2.87 -6.51 -1.68
CA ILE A 54 1.82 -5.51 -1.40
C ILE A 54 0.57 -6.17 -0.82
N VAL A 55 0.09 -7.24 -1.44
CA VAL A 55 -1.08 -7.99 -0.94
C VAL A 55 -0.85 -8.45 0.50
N ASP A 56 0.32 -9.04 0.77
CA ASP A 56 0.66 -9.57 2.08
C ASP A 56 0.85 -8.46 3.13
N PHE A 57 1.56 -7.39 2.80
CA PHE A 57 1.84 -6.28 3.73
C PHE A 57 0.59 -5.49 4.12
N PHE A 58 -0.34 -5.32 3.19
CA PHE A 58 -1.61 -4.64 3.44
C PHE A 58 -2.74 -5.59 3.83
N GLU A 59 -2.44 -6.89 3.95
CA GLU A 59 -3.42 -7.92 4.32
C GLU A 59 -4.67 -7.86 3.44
N VAL A 60 -4.46 -7.80 2.11
CA VAL A 60 -5.57 -7.76 1.16
C VAL A 60 -6.34 -9.06 1.22
N ARG A 61 -7.64 -8.98 1.53
CA ARG A 61 -8.53 -10.13 1.63
C ARG A 61 -9.27 -10.33 0.33
N PHE A 62 -9.05 -11.48 -0.29
CA PHE A 62 -9.81 -11.90 -1.46
C PHE A 62 -10.98 -12.77 -1.01
N GLN A 63 -12.16 -12.54 -1.60
CA GLN A 63 -13.30 -13.47 -1.50
C GLN A 63 -13.01 -14.71 -2.35
N GLN A 64 -12.46 -14.50 -3.55
CA GLN A 64 -11.93 -15.56 -4.39
C GLN A 64 -10.44 -15.27 -4.64
N PRO A 65 -9.54 -16.21 -4.28
CA PRO A 65 -8.10 -16.00 -4.50
C PRO A 65 -7.76 -15.96 -6.00
N PRO A 66 -6.71 -15.25 -6.37
CA PRO A 66 -6.22 -15.21 -7.74
C PRO A 66 -5.60 -16.55 -8.16
N ARG A 67 -5.62 -16.84 -9.45
CA ARG A 67 -4.89 -17.98 -10.03
C ARG A 67 -3.38 -17.72 -10.14
N ALA A 68 -3.01 -16.45 -10.36
CA ALA A 68 -1.64 -15.97 -10.46
C ALA A 68 -1.58 -14.51 -10.01
N VAL A 69 -0.39 -13.98 -9.77
CA VAL A 69 -0.20 -12.54 -9.52
C VAL A 69 -0.26 -11.76 -10.82
N LEU A 70 0.33 -12.29 -11.88
CA LEU A 70 0.41 -11.65 -13.19
C LEU A 70 0.33 -12.70 -14.30
N GLU A 71 -0.51 -12.46 -15.30
CA GLU A 71 -0.56 -13.17 -16.57
C GLU A 71 -0.27 -12.19 -17.70
N GLU A 72 0.39 -12.66 -18.77
CA GLU A 72 0.69 -11.89 -19.98
C GLU A 72 1.45 -10.58 -19.70
N GLY A 73 2.30 -10.58 -18.67
CA GLY A 73 2.99 -9.37 -18.18
C GLY A 73 4.14 -8.87 -19.04
N ALA A 74 4.46 -9.53 -20.16
CA ALA A 74 5.57 -9.12 -21.02
C ALA A 74 5.30 -7.81 -21.77
N GLN A 75 4.04 -7.51 -22.06
CA GLN A 75 3.64 -6.34 -22.84
C GLN A 75 2.42 -5.64 -22.24
N MET A 76 2.36 -4.31 -22.36
CA MET A 76 1.15 -3.52 -22.19
C MET A 76 0.40 -3.41 -23.52
N PRO A 77 -0.94 -3.51 -23.55
CA PRO A 77 -1.92 -3.55 -22.46
C PRO A 77 -2.38 -4.95 -22.04
N SER A 78 -1.74 -6.03 -22.49
CA SER A 78 -2.22 -7.41 -22.25
C SER A 78 -2.04 -7.91 -20.81
N ALA A 79 -1.24 -7.24 -20.00
CA ALA A 79 -0.98 -7.64 -18.61
C ALA A 79 -2.26 -7.72 -17.77
N ARG A 80 -2.50 -8.90 -17.15
CA ARG A 80 -3.64 -9.15 -16.26
C ARG A 80 -3.14 -9.41 -14.85
N TRP A 81 -3.53 -8.53 -13.92
CA TRP A 81 -3.15 -8.60 -12.52
C TRP A 81 -4.18 -9.37 -11.71
N PHE A 82 -3.72 -10.30 -10.88
CA PHE A 82 -4.54 -11.13 -9.99
C PHE A 82 -5.76 -11.75 -10.69
N PRO A 83 -5.59 -12.43 -11.84
CA PRO A 83 -6.70 -12.93 -12.63
C PRO A 83 -7.54 -13.92 -11.83
N GLY A 84 -8.86 -13.74 -11.90
CA GLY A 84 -9.84 -14.54 -11.17
C GLY A 84 -10.08 -14.09 -9.74
N ALA A 85 -9.28 -13.15 -9.20
CA ALA A 85 -9.52 -12.64 -7.86
C ALA A 85 -10.79 -11.78 -7.79
N THR A 86 -11.50 -11.90 -6.68
CA THR A 86 -12.59 -11.00 -6.30
C THR A 86 -12.36 -10.49 -4.89
N LEU A 87 -12.71 -9.24 -4.65
CA LEU A 87 -12.63 -8.63 -3.31
C LEU A 87 -13.77 -7.62 -3.14
N ASN A 88 -14.07 -7.32 -1.88
CA ASN A 88 -14.98 -6.23 -1.53
C ASN A 88 -14.15 -5.03 -1.05
N PHE A 89 -14.12 -3.97 -1.84
CA PHE A 89 -13.37 -2.75 -1.51
C PHE A 89 -13.91 -2.07 -0.24
N ALA A 90 -15.24 -2.03 -0.05
CA ALA A 90 -15.85 -1.45 1.13
C ALA A 90 -15.46 -2.21 2.41
N GLU A 91 -15.39 -3.53 2.36
CA GLU A 91 -14.92 -4.35 3.49
C GLU A 91 -13.49 -3.96 3.91
N HIS A 92 -12.61 -3.72 2.95
CA HIS A 92 -11.25 -3.26 3.23
C HIS A 92 -11.22 -1.85 3.82
N LEU A 93 -12.00 -0.94 3.26
CA LEU A 93 -12.06 0.45 3.69
C LEU A 93 -12.61 0.57 5.12
N LEU A 94 -13.64 -0.22 5.45
CA LEU A 94 -14.37 -0.18 6.70
C LEU A 94 -13.87 -1.20 7.74
N ARG A 95 -12.69 -1.79 7.56
CA ARG A 95 -12.20 -2.85 8.47
C ARG A 95 -11.75 -2.36 9.84
N ARG A 96 -11.38 -1.08 9.98
CA ARG A 96 -11.08 -0.47 11.28
C ARG A 96 -12.36 -0.31 12.09
N ARG A 97 -12.25 -0.50 13.42
CA ARG A 97 -13.36 -0.41 14.37
C ARG A 97 -12.90 0.27 15.66
N ASP A 98 -12.00 1.26 15.54
CA ASP A 98 -11.52 2.06 16.67
C ASP A 98 -12.17 3.45 16.70
N ASP A 99 -11.94 4.20 17.78
CA ASP A 99 -12.51 5.53 18.01
C ASP A 99 -11.73 6.65 17.26
N ALA A 100 -10.74 6.31 16.42
CA ALA A 100 -10.06 7.31 15.64
C ALA A 100 -11.00 7.93 14.59
N PRO A 101 -10.84 9.23 14.28
CA PRO A 101 -11.65 9.90 13.27
C PRO A 101 -11.56 9.21 11.91
N ALA A 102 -12.71 8.81 11.35
CA ALA A 102 -12.86 8.26 10.00
C ALA A 102 -13.34 9.33 9.01
N LEU A 103 -14.33 10.11 9.40
CA LEU A 103 -14.88 11.21 8.61
C LEU A 103 -14.93 12.49 9.43
N ILE A 104 -14.55 13.57 8.82
CA ILE A 104 -14.66 14.91 9.40
C ILE A 104 -15.44 15.77 8.42
N ALA A 105 -16.66 16.14 8.78
CA ALA A 105 -17.48 17.08 8.03
C ALA A 105 -17.36 18.48 8.63
N VAL A 106 -17.15 19.47 7.77
CA VAL A 106 -17.13 20.89 8.16
C VAL A 106 -18.12 21.62 7.27
N SER A 107 -19.13 22.25 7.89
CA SER A 107 -20.14 23.03 7.20
C SER A 107 -19.72 24.49 7.03
N GLU A 108 -20.37 25.23 6.12
CA GLU A 108 -20.09 26.65 5.88
C GLU A 108 -20.38 27.54 7.12
N ASP A 109 -21.28 27.11 7.99
CA ASP A 109 -21.61 27.76 9.27
C ASP A 109 -20.58 27.47 10.38
N GLY A 110 -19.49 26.75 10.05
CA GLY A 110 -18.42 26.37 10.97
C GLY A 110 -18.72 25.16 11.85
N ARG A 111 -19.87 24.51 11.71
CA ARG A 111 -20.11 23.23 12.40
C ARG A 111 -19.11 22.18 11.93
N ARG A 112 -18.61 21.43 12.90
CA ARG A 112 -17.69 20.33 12.68
C ARG A 112 -18.26 19.06 13.32
N GLU A 113 -18.50 18.06 12.49
CA GLU A 113 -18.94 16.73 12.90
C GLU A 113 -17.84 15.72 12.62
N VAL A 114 -17.70 14.75 13.51
CA VAL A 114 -16.67 13.72 13.40
C VAL A 114 -17.36 12.37 13.61
N LEU A 115 -17.16 11.46 12.67
CA LEU A 115 -17.50 10.05 12.83
C LEU A 115 -16.21 9.26 13.01
N SER A 116 -16.17 8.40 14.01
CA SER A 116 -15.07 7.45 14.22
C SER A 116 -15.17 6.25 13.27
N HIS A 117 -14.10 5.45 13.21
CA HIS A 117 -14.13 4.18 12.46
C HIS A 117 -15.11 3.15 13.09
N ALA A 118 -15.39 3.25 14.38
CA ALA A 118 -16.36 2.38 15.05
C ALA A 118 -17.80 2.73 14.70
N GLU A 119 -18.10 4.01 14.47
CA GLU A 119 -19.43 4.53 14.12
C GLU A 119 -19.73 4.40 12.62
N LEU A 120 -18.71 4.28 11.77
CA LEU A 120 -18.83 4.15 10.32
C LEU A 120 -19.10 2.68 9.95
#